data_0e62a4bb6917edabe0ae54b1547cb2fb
#
_entry.id   0e62a4bb6917edabe0ae54b1547cb2fb
#
_cell.length_a   1.000
_cell.length_b   1.000
_cell.length_c   1.000
_cell.angle_alpha   90.00
_cell.angle_beta   90.00
_cell.angle_gamma   90.00
#
_symmetry.space_group_name_H-M   'P 1'
#
loop_
_entity.id
_entity.type
_entity.pdbx_description
1 polymer ?
#
loop_
_entity_poly.entity_id
_entity_poly.type
_entity_poly.pdbx_seq_one_letter_code
_entity_poly.pdbx_strand_id
1 'polypeptide(L)'
;GTYISDRVKIGKNVKIGHNCVLDGDIELGDNTIIYNNVSIINKVIIGKDCVIQSGALIGQDDFSYTENEDHKKKMIKHYGGVHIEDDVLIGPGTVINRGTIDNTVICKGCKIDARCIVSHNVVLGENSVLIAGTILYGSVKTGTNAYVASAVVRNQLLIGDNAVIGMGSVVVKDVDADVTVAGVPARRLVK
;
A
#
# COMPACT_ATOMS: atom_id res chain seq x y z
N GLY A 1 -6.35 8.68 23.83
CA GLY A 1 -6.58 9.86 23.00
C GLY A 1 -5.88 9.77 21.67
N THR A 2 -6.25 10.63 20.75
CA THR A 2 -5.60 10.75 19.45
C THR A 2 -4.51 11.82 19.52
N TYR A 3 -3.33 11.53 18.96
CA TYR A 3 -2.23 12.47 18.81
C TYR A 3 -2.13 12.97 17.37
N ILE A 4 -2.05 14.28 17.19
CA ILE A 4 -1.88 14.92 15.88
C ILE A 4 -0.77 15.96 16.01
N SER A 5 0.31 15.78 15.26
CA SER A 5 1.43 16.71 15.18
C SER A 5 0.99 18.05 14.54
N ASP A 6 1.66 19.14 14.90
CA ASP A 6 1.45 20.47 14.34
C ASP A 6 1.79 20.60 12.84
N ARG A 7 2.50 19.61 12.29
CA ARG A 7 2.84 19.52 10.86
C ARG A 7 1.73 18.91 10.01
N VAL A 8 0.65 18.40 10.61
CA VAL A 8 -0.46 17.77 9.90
C VAL A 8 -1.41 18.82 9.34
N LYS A 9 -1.66 18.77 8.04
CA LYS A 9 -2.66 19.60 7.36
C LYS A 9 -3.92 18.79 7.15
N ILE A 10 -5.05 19.31 7.59
CA ILE A 10 -6.34 18.62 7.56
C ILE A 10 -7.32 19.38 6.69
N GLY A 11 -7.88 18.70 5.69
CA GLY A 11 -8.90 19.23 4.81
C GLY A 11 -10.27 19.41 5.47
N LYS A 12 -11.27 19.79 4.70
CA LYS A 12 -12.64 20.01 5.19
C LYS A 12 -13.34 18.68 5.47
N ASN A 13 -14.19 18.66 6.50
CA ASN A 13 -15.03 17.52 6.86
C ASN A 13 -14.28 16.20 7.15
N VAL A 14 -12.98 16.26 7.43
CA VAL A 14 -12.19 15.09 7.81
C VAL A 14 -12.66 14.59 9.18
N LYS A 15 -12.81 13.28 9.30
CA LYS A 15 -13.17 12.62 10.57
C LYS A 15 -12.01 11.74 11.02
N ILE A 16 -11.59 11.87 12.29
CA ILE A 16 -10.50 11.09 12.85
C ILE A 16 -11.00 10.41 14.13
N GLY A 17 -10.83 9.10 14.19
CA GLY A 17 -11.25 8.26 15.30
C GLY A 17 -10.37 8.38 16.54
N HIS A 18 -10.56 7.42 17.45
CA HIS A 18 -9.84 7.37 18.72
C HIS A 18 -8.50 6.63 18.61
N ASN A 19 -7.56 6.98 19.49
CA ASN A 19 -6.24 6.34 19.62
C ASN A 19 -5.46 6.32 18.30
N CYS A 20 -5.61 7.35 17.48
CA CYS A 20 -4.84 7.53 16.27
C CYS A 20 -3.55 8.29 16.56
N VAL A 21 -2.52 8.02 15.76
CA VAL A 21 -1.25 8.77 15.77
C VAL A 21 -1.02 9.31 14.36
N LEU A 22 -0.99 10.62 14.23
CA LEU A 22 -0.64 11.32 13.00
C LEU A 22 0.62 12.15 13.28
N ASP A 23 1.79 11.60 12.95
CA ASP A 23 3.08 12.23 13.28
C ASP A 23 4.01 12.34 12.07
N GLY A 24 4.06 13.53 11.50
CA GLY A 24 4.91 13.82 10.34
C GLY A 24 4.37 14.92 9.44
N ASP A 25 4.95 15.01 8.26
CA ASP A 25 4.50 15.90 7.19
C ASP A 25 3.31 15.24 6.46
N ILE A 26 2.12 15.35 7.06
CA ILE A 26 0.91 14.67 6.61
C ILE A 26 -0.07 15.67 6.04
N GLU A 27 -0.66 15.34 4.90
CA GLU A 27 -1.76 16.08 4.30
C GLU A 27 -2.96 15.16 4.10
N LEU A 28 -4.13 15.56 4.62
CA LEU A 28 -5.40 14.86 4.49
C LEU A 28 -6.35 15.68 3.63
N GLY A 29 -6.83 15.10 2.53
CA GLY A 29 -7.82 15.71 1.66
C GLY A 29 -9.22 15.73 2.28
N ASP A 30 -10.10 16.53 1.68
CA ASP A 30 -11.46 16.76 2.14
C ASP A 30 -12.27 15.46 2.25
N ASN A 31 -13.20 15.39 3.20
CA ASN A 31 -14.14 14.29 3.46
C ASN A 31 -13.48 12.94 3.82
N THR A 32 -12.18 12.87 4.02
CA THR A 32 -11.48 11.63 4.37
C THR A 32 -11.83 11.20 5.80
N ILE A 33 -12.03 9.89 5.98
CA ILE A 33 -12.42 9.28 7.25
C ILE A 33 -11.29 8.35 7.71
N ILE A 34 -10.76 8.61 8.90
CA ILE A 34 -9.79 7.77 9.58
C ILE A 34 -10.47 7.14 10.79
N TYR A 35 -10.52 5.82 10.84
CA TYR A 35 -11.10 5.08 11.95
C TYR A 35 -10.13 4.97 13.14
N ASN A 36 -10.46 4.13 14.13
CA ASN A 36 -9.71 4.05 15.38
C ASN A 36 -8.37 3.31 15.24
N ASN A 37 -7.42 3.62 16.11
CA ASN A 37 -6.12 2.94 16.22
C ASN A 37 -5.29 2.97 14.93
N VAL A 38 -5.45 3.98 14.10
CA VAL A 38 -4.67 4.18 12.86
C VAL A 38 -3.38 4.92 13.19
N SER A 39 -2.27 4.48 12.61
CA SER A 39 -0.98 5.17 12.70
C SER A 39 -0.54 5.65 11.33
N ILE A 40 -0.38 6.95 11.16
CA ILE A 40 0.16 7.59 9.96
C ILE A 40 1.38 8.38 10.39
N ILE A 41 2.54 8.05 9.83
CA ILE A 41 3.80 8.69 10.24
C ILE A 41 4.65 9.11 9.04
N ASN A 42 5.62 9.96 9.29
CA ASN A 42 6.58 10.46 8.31
C ASN A 42 5.91 11.35 7.24
N LYS A 43 6.21 11.13 5.96
CA LYS A 43 5.69 11.93 4.85
C LYS A 43 4.55 11.17 4.17
N VAL A 44 3.31 11.63 4.36
CA VAL A 44 2.12 10.97 3.80
C VAL A 44 1.15 12.01 3.24
N ILE A 45 0.71 11.78 2.01
CA ILE A 45 -0.36 12.57 1.38
C ILE A 45 -1.53 11.62 1.12
N ILE A 46 -2.71 11.97 1.61
CA ILE A 46 -3.96 11.26 1.39
C ILE A 46 -4.95 12.20 0.72
N GLY A 47 -5.46 11.79 -0.41
CA GLY A 47 -6.44 12.52 -1.21
C GLY A 47 -7.80 12.69 -0.54
N LYS A 48 -8.80 13.05 -1.33
CA LYS A 48 -10.18 13.30 -0.88
C LYS A 48 -10.99 12.01 -0.86
N ASP A 49 -12.06 12.02 -0.07
CA ASP A 49 -13.06 10.95 -0.04
C ASP A 49 -12.47 9.57 0.27
N CYS A 50 -11.32 9.52 0.95
CA CYS A 50 -10.65 8.29 1.35
C CYS A 50 -11.22 7.74 2.65
N VAL A 51 -11.13 6.42 2.82
CA VAL A 51 -11.52 5.72 4.05
C VAL A 51 -10.36 4.86 4.53
N ILE A 52 -9.82 5.18 5.71
CA ILE A 52 -8.75 4.44 6.36
C ILE A 52 -9.33 3.70 7.56
N GLN A 53 -9.43 2.38 7.47
CA GLN A 53 -10.06 1.57 8.50
C GLN A 53 -9.12 1.26 9.68
N SER A 54 -9.72 0.78 10.76
CA SER A 54 -9.06 0.63 12.06
C SER A 54 -7.79 -0.21 12.01
N GLY A 55 -6.76 0.25 12.71
CA GLY A 55 -5.50 -0.46 12.85
C GLY A 55 -4.58 -0.41 11.63
N ALA A 56 -4.92 0.35 10.61
CA ALA A 56 -4.03 0.55 9.46
C ALA A 56 -2.75 1.29 9.88
N LEU A 57 -1.61 0.90 9.30
CA LEU A 57 -0.29 1.49 9.51
C LEU A 57 0.22 2.06 8.20
N ILE A 58 0.47 3.37 8.13
CA ILE A 58 0.85 4.05 6.89
C ILE A 58 2.11 4.88 7.12
N GLY A 59 3.10 4.70 6.23
CA GLY A 59 4.31 5.52 6.23
C GLY A 59 5.45 4.98 7.10
N GLN A 60 5.39 3.73 7.56
CA GLN A 60 6.50 3.08 8.25
C GLN A 60 7.66 2.80 7.29
N ASP A 61 8.90 2.76 7.82
CA ASP A 61 10.03 2.24 7.06
C ASP A 61 9.82 0.74 6.77
N ASP A 62 10.19 0.33 5.57
CA ASP A 62 10.13 -1.08 5.19
C ASP A 62 11.41 -1.82 5.57
N PHE A 63 11.39 -3.15 5.48
CA PHE A 63 12.52 -4.01 5.77
C PHE A 63 13.48 -4.05 4.57
N SER A 64 14.45 -3.16 4.58
CA SER A 64 15.52 -3.06 3.59
C SER A 64 16.85 -2.94 4.27
N TYR A 65 17.87 -3.67 3.83
CA TYR A 65 19.21 -3.60 4.41
C TYR A 65 20.31 -3.76 3.37
N THR A 66 21.50 -3.28 3.73
CA THR A 66 22.77 -3.65 3.10
C THR A 66 23.49 -4.65 3.98
N GLU A 67 24.35 -5.46 3.39
CA GLU A 67 25.17 -6.43 4.09
C GLU A 67 26.66 -6.17 3.78
N ASN A 68 27.52 -6.20 4.81
CA ASN A 68 28.97 -6.13 4.63
C ASN A 68 29.58 -7.53 4.49
N GLU A 69 30.91 -7.61 4.32
CA GLU A 69 31.67 -8.86 4.17
C GLU A 69 31.54 -9.81 5.37
N ASP A 70 31.29 -9.28 6.58
CA ASP A 70 31.07 -10.06 7.81
C ASP A 70 29.60 -10.49 7.98
N HIS A 71 28.74 -10.37 6.96
CA HIS A 71 27.31 -10.64 7.01
C HIS A 71 26.48 -9.78 7.99
N LYS A 72 27.04 -8.65 8.45
CA LYS A 72 26.31 -7.71 9.31
C LYS A 72 25.34 -6.88 8.47
N LYS A 73 24.07 -6.86 8.90
CA LYS A 73 22.99 -6.12 8.25
C LYS A 73 22.93 -4.70 8.80
N LYS A 74 22.86 -3.73 7.90
CA LYS A 74 22.59 -2.33 8.22
C LYS A 74 21.30 -1.91 7.50
N MET A 75 20.30 -1.51 8.28
CA MET A 75 19.04 -1.06 7.72
C MET A 75 19.22 0.18 6.85
N ILE A 76 18.56 0.18 5.71
CA ILE A 76 18.52 1.32 4.79
C ILE A 76 17.46 2.28 5.30
N LYS A 77 17.85 3.53 5.54
CA LYS A 77 16.90 4.59 5.91
C LYS A 77 16.05 4.98 4.71
N HIS A 78 14.74 5.12 4.94
CA HIS A 78 13.79 5.56 3.93
C HIS A 78 13.59 7.07 3.98
N TYR A 79 13.51 7.71 2.82
CA TYR A 79 13.32 9.15 2.65
C TYR A 79 12.09 9.51 1.83
N GLY A 80 11.59 8.56 1.03
CA GLY A 80 10.33 8.70 0.31
C GLY A 80 9.14 8.78 1.27
N GLY A 81 7.96 8.87 0.73
CA GLY A 81 6.71 8.93 1.47
C GLY A 81 5.71 7.90 1.00
N VAL A 82 4.45 8.15 1.34
CA VAL A 82 3.29 7.48 0.77
C VAL A 82 2.39 8.53 0.14
N HIS A 83 1.91 8.26 -1.06
CA HIS A 83 0.91 9.07 -1.74
C HIS A 83 -0.31 8.20 -2.04
N ILE A 84 -1.42 8.52 -1.41
CA ILE A 84 -2.73 7.90 -1.63
C ILE A 84 -3.60 8.93 -2.33
N GLU A 85 -4.06 8.61 -3.53
CA GLU A 85 -4.94 9.49 -4.31
C GLU A 85 -6.38 9.45 -3.81
N ASP A 86 -7.32 10.05 -4.55
CA ASP A 86 -8.72 10.19 -4.15
C ASP A 86 -9.50 8.86 -4.20
N ASP A 87 -10.60 8.79 -3.43
CA ASP A 87 -11.54 7.65 -3.42
C ASP A 87 -10.89 6.28 -3.12
N VAL A 88 -9.91 6.26 -2.23
CA VAL A 88 -9.21 5.02 -1.83
C VAL A 88 -9.79 4.48 -0.53
N LEU A 89 -9.98 3.15 -0.47
CA LEU A 89 -10.30 2.45 0.77
C LEU A 89 -9.09 1.61 1.21
N ILE A 90 -8.66 1.81 2.46
CA ILE A 90 -7.65 0.98 3.12
C ILE A 90 -8.30 0.19 4.23
N GLY A 91 -8.33 -1.12 4.09
CA GLY A 91 -8.94 -2.07 5.02
C GLY A 91 -8.21 -2.20 6.36
N PRO A 92 -8.86 -2.82 7.35
CA PRO A 92 -8.36 -2.86 8.72
C PRO A 92 -7.06 -3.66 8.83
N GLY A 93 -6.12 -3.14 9.63
CA GLY A 93 -4.82 -3.77 9.88
C GLY A 93 -3.89 -3.86 8.67
N THR A 94 -4.19 -3.16 7.58
CA THR A 94 -3.34 -3.08 6.39
C THR A 94 -2.13 -2.20 6.65
N VAL A 95 -0.98 -2.61 6.10
CA VAL A 95 0.30 -1.92 6.22
C VAL A 95 0.69 -1.36 4.87
N ILE A 96 0.97 -0.05 4.80
CA ILE A 96 1.51 0.61 3.61
C ILE A 96 2.81 1.30 4.00
N ASN A 97 3.92 0.72 3.57
CA ASN A 97 5.25 1.24 3.88
C ASN A 97 5.64 2.38 2.94
N ARG A 98 6.45 3.30 3.45
CA ARG A 98 6.97 4.42 2.67
C ARG A 98 8.03 3.95 1.66
N GLY A 99 8.18 4.69 0.60
CA GLY A 99 9.22 4.41 -0.37
C GLY A 99 10.63 4.75 0.15
N THR A 100 11.63 4.14 -0.45
CA THR A 100 13.05 4.35 -0.06
C THR A 100 13.51 5.76 -0.43
N ILE A 101 13.30 6.17 -1.67
CA ILE A 101 13.59 7.50 -2.21
C ILE A 101 12.31 8.10 -2.78
N ASP A 102 11.74 7.45 -3.80
CA ASP A 102 10.45 7.80 -4.37
C ASP A 102 9.31 7.33 -3.45
N ASN A 103 8.10 7.81 -3.67
CA ASN A 103 6.94 7.43 -2.87
C ASN A 103 6.44 6.02 -3.21
N THR A 104 5.82 5.36 -2.24
CA THR A 104 4.81 4.32 -2.49
C THR A 104 3.52 5.03 -2.91
N VAL A 105 2.88 4.58 -3.98
CA VAL A 105 1.72 5.27 -4.58
C VAL A 105 0.52 4.33 -4.66
N ILE A 106 -0.61 4.78 -4.13
CA ILE A 106 -1.92 4.14 -4.29
C ILE A 106 -2.77 5.05 -5.14
N CYS A 107 -3.00 4.68 -6.39
CA CYS A 107 -3.75 5.50 -7.33
C CYS A 107 -5.25 5.53 -7.00
N LYS A 108 -5.94 6.45 -7.64
CA LYS A 108 -7.35 6.75 -7.43
C LYS A 108 -8.25 5.51 -7.55
N GLY A 109 -9.26 5.46 -6.70
CA GLY A 109 -10.30 4.43 -6.75
C GLY A 109 -9.89 3.06 -6.22
N CYS A 110 -8.63 2.85 -5.82
CA CYS A 110 -8.17 1.57 -5.29
C CYS A 110 -8.93 1.13 -4.04
N LYS A 111 -9.18 -0.16 -3.93
CA LYS A 111 -9.80 -0.77 -2.75
C LYS A 111 -8.88 -1.86 -2.22
N ILE A 112 -8.34 -1.63 -1.02
CA ILE A 112 -7.42 -2.55 -0.36
C ILE A 112 -8.13 -3.13 0.86
N ASP A 113 -8.31 -4.42 0.89
CA ASP A 113 -9.00 -5.13 1.97
C ASP A 113 -8.08 -5.34 3.19
N ALA A 114 -8.56 -6.08 4.17
CA ALA A 114 -7.93 -6.28 5.46
C ALA A 114 -6.55 -6.95 5.37
N ARG A 115 -5.63 -6.54 6.26
CA ARG A 115 -4.33 -7.18 6.47
C ARG A 115 -3.48 -7.36 5.22
N CYS A 116 -3.61 -6.47 4.26
CA CYS A 116 -2.70 -6.42 3.12
C CYS A 116 -1.37 -5.78 3.52
N ILE A 117 -0.30 -6.16 2.82
CA ILE A 117 1.02 -5.54 2.95
C ILE A 117 1.40 -4.94 1.60
N VAL A 118 1.61 -3.63 1.60
CA VAL A 118 2.10 -2.87 0.46
C VAL A 118 3.48 -2.34 0.84
N SER A 119 4.51 -2.98 0.30
CA SER A 119 5.91 -2.64 0.60
C SER A 119 6.37 -1.36 -0.10
N HIS A 120 7.62 -0.97 0.17
CA HIS A 120 8.23 0.26 -0.35
C HIS A 120 8.17 0.37 -1.89
N ASN A 121 7.96 1.57 -2.39
CA ASN A 121 7.99 1.89 -3.84
C ASN A 121 6.99 1.12 -4.70
N VAL A 122 5.98 0.48 -4.10
CA VAL A 122 4.86 -0.10 -4.84
C VAL A 122 4.07 1.02 -5.50
N VAL A 123 3.62 0.79 -6.73
CA VAL A 123 2.63 1.62 -7.42
C VAL A 123 1.42 0.75 -7.71
N LEU A 124 0.31 1.01 -7.03
CA LEU A 124 -0.97 0.35 -7.28
C LEU A 124 -1.79 1.21 -8.23
N GLY A 125 -1.98 0.72 -9.46
CA GLY A 125 -2.68 1.46 -10.52
C GLY A 125 -4.15 1.69 -10.25
N GLU A 126 -4.75 2.65 -10.93
CA GLU A 126 -6.13 3.10 -10.69
C GLU A 126 -7.15 1.96 -10.65
N ASN A 127 -8.14 2.08 -9.77
CA ASN A 127 -9.25 1.14 -9.60
C ASN A 127 -8.83 -0.31 -9.30
N SER A 128 -7.57 -0.54 -8.93
CA SER A 128 -7.09 -1.88 -8.59
C SER A 128 -7.61 -2.34 -7.22
N VAL A 129 -7.74 -3.65 -7.06
CA VAL A 129 -8.30 -4.27 -5.86
C VAL A 129 -7.29 -5.27 -5.28
N LEU A 130 -7.01 -5.14 -3.98
CA LEU A 130 -6.27 -6.13 -3.21
C LEU A 130 -7.21 -6.78 -2.21
N ILE A 131 -7.41 -8.08 -2.33
CA ILE A 131 -8.23 -8.86 -1.39
C ILE A 131 -7.38 -9.22 -0.16
N ALA A 132 -8.04 -9.44 0.96
CA ALA A 132 -7.45 -9.64 2.29
C ALA A 132 -6.22 -10.54 2.29
N GLY A 133 -5.18 -10.10 3.00
CA GLY A 133 -3.93 -10.83 3.14
C GLY A 133 -3.02 -10.80 1.91
N THR A 134 -3.32 -10.00 0.89
CA THR A 134 -2.42 -9.79 -0.26
C THR A 134 -1.11 -9.13 0.18
N ILE A 135 0.01 -9.65 -0.33
CA ILE A 135 1.34 -9.09 -0.11
C ILE A 135 1.94 -8.66 -1.46
N LEU A 136 2.17 -7.36 -1.61
CA LEU A 136 2.97 -6.80 -2.69
C LEU A 136 4.35 -6.43 -2.15
N TYR A 137 5.38 -7.15 -2.56
CA TYR A 137 6.75 -6.82 -2.16
C TYR A 137 7.28 -5.58 -2.91
N GLY A 138 8.43 -5.07 -2.45
CA GLY A 138 8.96 -3.79 -2.88
C GLY A 138 9.04 -3.59 -4.39
N SER A 139 8.67 -2.39 -4.84
CA SER A 139 8.73 -1.96 -6.24
C SER A 139 7.84 -2.73 -7.21
N VAL A 140 6.84 -3.46 -6.73
CA VAL A 140 5.78 -4.01 -7.60
C VAL A 140 4.99 -2.85 -8.19
N LYS A 141 4.69 -2.93 -9.49
CA LYS A 141 3.82 -1.97 -10.17
C LYS A 141 2.65 -2.70 -10.80
N THR A 142 1.44 -2.24 -10.51
CA THR A 142 0.26 -2.74 -11.21
C THR A 142 -0.24 -1.69 -12.20
N GLY A 143 -0.81 -2.15 -13.29
CA GLY A 143 -1.62 -1.34 -14.18
C GLY A 143 -2.98 -1.02 -13.57
N THR A 144 -3.85 -0.44 -14.38
CA THR A 144 -5.21 -0.08 -14.03
C THR A 144 -6.08 -1.33 -13.87
N ASN A 145 -7.02 -1.30 -12.90
CA ASN A 145 -8.02 -2.36 -12.71
C ASN A 145 -7.42 -3.76 -12.48
N ALA A 146 -6.24 -3.85 -11.89
CA ALA A 146 -5.65 -5.14 -11.51
C ALA A 146 -6.39 -5.72 -10.28
N TYR A 147 -6.69 -7.02 -10.31
CA TYR A 147 -7.36 -7.72 -9.22
C TYR A 147 -6.43 -8.78 -8.61
N VAL A 148 -6.03 -8.60 -7.36
CA VAL A 148 -5.10 -9.49 -6.67
C VAL A 148 -5.80 -10.14 -5.48
N ALA A 149 -6.07 -11.45 -5.59
CA ALA A 149 -6.82 -12.18 -4.57
C ALA A 149 -5.90 -12.93 -3.60
N SER A 150 -5.72 -12.39 -2.39
CA SER A 150 -5.01 -13.07 -1.28
C SER A 150 -3.72 -13.76 -1.75
N ALA A 151 -2.91 -13.06 -2.49
CA ALA A 151 -1.73 -13.59 -3.19
C ALA A 151 -0.45 -12.92 -2.71
N VAL A 152 0.68 -13.56 -2.99
CA VAL A 152 2.02 -13.02 -2.76
C VAL A 152 2.66 -12.67 -4.09
N VAL A 153 3.07 -11.42 -4.27
CA VAL A 153 3.71 -10.94 -5.48
C VAL A 153 5.16 -10.57 -5.17
N ARG A 154 6.11 -11.23 -5.85
CA ARG A 154 7.54 -10.99 -5.68
C ARG A 154 7.89 -9.55 -6.04
N ASN A 155 8.92 -9.00 -5.42
CA ASN A 155 9.41 -7.64 -5.68
C ASN A 155 9.76 -7.38 -7.16
N GLN A 156 9.62 -6.11 -7.57
CA GLN A 156 10.02 -5.57 -8.87
C GLN A 156 9.25 -6.15 -10.07
N LEU A 157 8.08 -6.75 -9.85
CA LEU A 157 7.25 -7.28 -10.93
C LEU A 157 6.28 -6.24 -11.46
N LEU A 158 5.94 -6.40 -12.73
CA LEU A 158 4.91 -5.67 -13.45
C LEU A 158 3.65 -6.55 -13.57
N ILE A 159 2.53 -6.01 -13.17
CA ILE A 159 1.20 -6.64 -13.32
C ILE A 159 0.41 -5.75 -14.27
N GLY A 160 0.07 -6.26 -15.44
CA GLY A 160 -0.59 -5.48 -16.49
C GLY A 160 -2.00 -5.03 -16.14
N ASP A 161 -2.56 -4.15 -16.99
CA ASP A 161 -3.94 -3.68 -16.87
C ASP A 161 -4.93 -4.85 -16.90
N ASN A 162 -6.00 -4.78 -16.11
CA ASN A 162 -7.05 -5.81 -16.02
C ASN A 162 -6.53 -7.22 -15.67
N ALA A 163 -5.28 -7.37 -15.23
CA ALA A 163 -4.75 -8.67 -14.86
C ALA A 163 -5.44 -9.19 -13.59
N VAL A 164 -5.69 -10.49 -13.55
CA VAL A 164 -6.30 -11.17 -12.41
C VAL A 164 -5.31 -12.16 -11.81
N ILE A 165 -4.99 -11.99 -10.54
CA ILE A 165 -4.19 -12.95 -9.76
C ILE A 165 -5.12 -13.74 -8.86
N GLY A 166 -5.26 -15.04 -9.16
CA GLY A 166 -6.13 -15.95 -8.44
C GLY A 166 -5.69 -16.19 -7.00
N MET A 167 -6.65 -16.58 -6.17
CA MET A 167 -6.48 -16.76 -4.72
C MET A 167 -5.34 -17.71 -4.36
N GLY A 168 -4.54 -17.33 -3.37
CA GLY A 168 -3.44 -18.14 -2.83
C GLY A 168 -2.23 -18.28 -3.76
N SER A 169 -2.14 -17.45 -4.80
CA SER A 169 -1.06 -17.52 -5.78
C SER A 169 0.25 -16.93 -5.26
N VAL A 170 1.37 -17.47 -5.77
CA VAL A 170 2.71 -16.89 -5.61
C VAL A 170 3.21 -16.46 -6.99
N VAL A 171 3.21 -15.16 -7.24
CA VAL A 171 3.62 -14.57 -8.52
C VAL A 171 5.12 -14.30 -8.49
N VAL A 172 5.87 -14.92 -9.42
CA VAL A 172 7.33 -14.82 -9.51
C VAL A 172 7.83 -14.28 -10.85
N LYS A 173 6.91 -13.94 -11.75
CA LYS A 173 7.17 -13.33 -13.06
C LYS A 173 6.13 -12.26 -13.34
N ASP A 174 6.46 -11.35 -14.25
CA ASP A 174 5.50 -10.35 -14.75
C ASP A 174 4.22 -11.03 -15.28
N VAL A 175 3.12 -10.32 -15.19
CA VAL A 175 1.81 -10.75 -15.68
C VAL A 175 1.34 -9.76 -16.72
N ASP A 176 1.09 -10.22 -17.93
CA ASP A 176 0.60 -9.39 -19.03
C ASP A 176 -0.80 -8.83 -18.74
N ALA A 177 -1.16 -7.77 -19.47
CA ALA A 177 -2.51 -7.21 -19.40
C ALA A 177 -3.57 -8.23 -19.84
N ASP A 178 -4.77 -8.13 -19.24
CA ASP A 178 -5.94 -8.98 -19.54
C ASP A 178 -5.70 -10.49 -19.29
N VAL A 179 -4.68 -10.84 -18.52
CA VAL A 179 -4.32 -12.24 -18.21
C VAL A 179 -4.74 -12.62 -16.81
N THR A 180 -5.29 -13.83 -16.67
CA THR A 180 -5.50 -14.48 -15.38
C THR A 180 -4.38 -15.47 -15.10
N VAL A 181 -3.75 -15.35 -13.92
CA VAL A 181 -2.76 -16.30 -13.41
C VAL A 181 -3.20 -16.90 -12.07
N ALA A 182 -2.84 -18.15 -11.81
CA ALA A 182 -3.08 -18.77 -10.50
C ALA A 182 -2.05 -19.85 -10.17
N GLY A 183 -1.96 -20.20 -8.89
CA GLY A 183 -1.14 -21.32 -8.36
C GLY A 183 0.20 -20.91 -7.78
N VAL A 184 1.00 -21.92 -7.38
CA VAL A 184 2.31 -21.76 -6.74
C VAL A 184 3.33 -22.63 -7.49
N PRO A 185 4.23 -22.03 -8.29
CA PRO A 185 4.22 -20.65 -8.74
C PRO A 185 3.05 -20.36 -9.68
N ALA A 186 2.61 -19.11 -9.72
CA ALA A 186 1.48 -18.70 -10.56
C ALA A 186 1.77 -18.91 -12.06
N ARG A 187 0.78 -19.43 -12.78
CA ARG A 187 0.79 -19.69 -14.21
C ARG A 187 -0.49 -19.15 -14.85
N ARG A 188 -0.39 -18.77 -16.12
CA ARG A 188 -1.54 -18.35 -16.92
C ARG A 188 -2.60 -19.45 -16.96
N LEU A 189 -3.84 -19.09 -16.65
CA LEU A 189 -4.98 -19.93 -16.88
C LEU A 189 -5.42 -19.80 -18.34
N VAL A 190 -5.46 -20.92 -19.04
CA VAL A 190 -6.03 -21.00 -20.38
C VAL A 190 -7.49 -21.39 -20.24
N LYS A 191 -8.38 -20.57 -20.83
CA LYS A 191 -9.82 -20.89 -20.91
C LYS A 191 -10.09 -21.99 -21.93
#